data_0e62a9db52b8efde3bb53907efd91d87
#
_entry.id   0e62a9db52b8efde3bb53907efd91d87
#
_cell.length_a   1.000
_cell.length_b   1.000
_cell.length_c   1.000
_cell.angle_alpha   90.00
_cell.angle_beta   90.00
_cell.angle_gamma   90.00
#
_symmetry.space_group_name_H-M   'P 1'
#
loop_
_entity.id
_entity.type
_entity.pdbx_description
1 polymer ?
#
loop_
_entity_poly.entity_id
_entity_poly.type
_entity_poly.pdbx_seq_one_letter_code
_entity_poly.pdbx_strand_id
1 'polypeptide(L)'
;MSGAAKQAMFAQRQIIVEQQMRYFAAGICGLIAIFVILHWTRALYSRISRTSSSPIPFAAPFSAVTRATRRLLIRKVPRFNSGGHALLVAAYVGINAAVCFTNVDLTSAGNVAARFGWMTTANMCFVVFLALKNTPLAFLTAYSYERLNCLHQISGCLTFVCMVIHAACYTAFFMGKNQRALLVEKEQIAAIVAGFAFLSVTISALVIRPIWYELFYVVHICFFIVGIVCACFHQPDFGKKIVIILILTAAMWFTDRVIRAARALYYLPNNSATVHPLPHGGTKIVMKKVPTRADGGKHFFVWIPRIRAFEMHPFTVVGTQPLEFIVKSHDGFTRDLHKYAAAHPGATLSASVDGPYGTFPDPIHYDKIVLIAGGGGASFTFGLAVNALERMKEGSNTEIVFIWTVKQHDNLAWFTQHLETLRTANSPGIVNMNLYVTRAPVSPPDLIPHRHTDEQGTGHPGHDRTVTMSSTSTSSAVNSPFSPTGADVDKYPVKEKSTTLPPITHPRSTLSSDIEKEMEQRVEDATAAAVSATAGTRTSVIVANPPERHTDSDSERPRRQHKMTAGRPDLGTLIREAVQSTPRNQRVLVASCGPQSLMTVVRDTTAGLVRADGPAVELHCEQFGW
;
A
#
# COMPACT_ATOMS: atom_id res chain seq x y z
N MET A 1 22.75 -34.02 -42.81
CA MET A 1 23.84 -33.25 -42.17
C MET A 1 24.74 -34.21 -41.44
N SER A 2 26.06 -34.08 -41.59
CA SER A 2 27.03 -34.82 -40.81
C SER A 2 26.96 -34.48 -39.31
N GLY A 3 27.43 -35.36 -38.40
CA GLY A 3 27.44 -35.11 -36.98
C GLY A 3 28.16 -33.80 -36.59
N ALA A 4 29.32 -33.55 -37.24
CA ALA A 4 30.09 -32.31 -37.05
C ALA A 4 29.30 -31.03 -37.45
N ALA A 5 28.55 -31.07 -38.56
CA ALA A 5 27.71 -29.94 -38.98
C ALA A 5 26.55 -29.64 -38.01
N LYS A 6 25.99 -30.70 -37.38
CA LYS A 6 24.98 -30.53 -36.32
C LYS A 6 25.59 -29.88 -35.07
N GLN A 7 26.74 -30.35 -34.61
CA GLN A 7 27.45 -29.78 -33.45
C GLN A 7 27.80 -28.30 -33.67
N ALA A 8 28.35 -27.95 -34.85
CA ALA A 8 28.66 -26.57 -35.20
C ALA A 8 27.39 -25.65 -35.18
N MET A 9 26.29 -26.13 -35.70
CA MET A 9 25.00 -25.41 -35.66
C MET A 9 24.51 -25.18 -34.23
N PHE A 10 24.59 -26.19 -33.37
CA PHE A 10 24.19 -26.04 -31.96
C PHE A 10 25.11 -25.07 -31.19
N ALA A 11 26.45 -25.15 -31.43
CA ALA A 11 27.40 -24.23 -30.84
C ALA A 11 27.16 -22.77 -31.26
N GLN A 12 26.92 -22.53 -32.56
CA GLN A 12 26.59 -21.20 -33.07
C GLN A 12 25.27 -20.66 -32.48
N ARG A 13 24.23 -21.48 -32.41
CA ARG A 13 22.98 -21.14 -31.74
C ARG A 13 23.19 -20.73 -30.28
N GLN A 14 24.00 -21.48 -29.54
CA GLN A 14 24.33 -21.20 -28.16
C GLN A 14 25.00 -19.82 -28.02
N ILE A 15 25.98 -19.50 -28.85
CA ILE A 15 26.69 -18.21 -28.86
C ILE A 15 25.69 -17.06 -29.09
N ILE A 16 24.79 -17.19 -30.07
CA ILE A 16 23.79 -16.16 -30.39
C ILE A 16 22.85 -15.96 -29.20
N VAL A 17 22.35 -17.03 -28.59
CA VAL A 17 21.44 -16.93 -27.46
C VAL A 17 22.12 -16.31 -26.24
N GLU A 18 23.36 -16.72 -25.92
CA GLU A 18 24.12 -16.12 -24.83
C GLU A 18 24.40 -14.62 -25.05
N GLN A 19 24.69 -14.21 -26.27
CA GLN A 19 24.85 -12.80 -26.61
C GLN A 19 23.55 -12.01 -26.36
N GLN A 20 22.42 -12.57 -26.73
CA GLN A 20 21.12 -11.94 -26.47
C GLN A 20 20.80 -11.86 -24.97
N MET A 21 21.21 -12.84 -24.17
CA MET A 21 21.08 -12.74 -22.71
C MET A 21 21.96 -11.64 -22.11
N ARG A 22 23.14 -11.38 -22.68
CA ARG A 22 23.96 -10.22 -22.29
C ARG A 22 23.24 -8.91 -22.62
N TYR A 23 22.58 -8.81 -23.78
CA TYR A 23 21.79 -7.63 -24.13
C TYR A 23 20.57 -7.46 -23.22
N PHE A 24 19.89 -8.55 -22.84
CA PHE A 24 18.83 -8.52 -21.84
C PHE A 24 19.35 -7.98 -20.50
N ALA A 25 20.44 -8.57 -19.98
CA ALA A 25 21.03 -8.14 -18.73
C ALA A 25 21.48 -6.67 -18.79
N ALA A 26 22.14 -6.25 -19.87
CA ALA A 26 22.54 -4.87 -20.09
C ALA A 26 21.33 -3.91 -20.12
N GLY A 27 20.24 -4.30 -20.80
CA GLY A 27 19.01 -3.52 -20.85
C GLY A 27 18.37 -3.34 -19.47
N ILE A 28 18.27 -4.41 -18.68
CA ILE A 28 17.73 -4.35 -17.30
C ILE A 28 18.65 -3.55 -16.39
N CYS A 29 19.96 -3.80 -16.42
CA CYS A 29 20.94 -3.03 -15.64
C CYS A 29 20.94 -1.56 -16.04
N GLY A 30 20.84 -1.24 -17.34
CA GLY A 30 20.72 0.12 -17.84
C GLY A 30 19.46 0.82 -17.32
N LEU A 31 18.32 0.12 -17.34
CA LEU A 31 17.07 0.62 -16.79
C LEU A 31 17.21 0.91 -15.27
N ILE A 32 17.79 -0.01 -14.50
CA ILE A 32 18.06 0.21 -13.07
C ILE A 32 19.03 1.39 -12.87
N ALA A 33 20.10 1.48 -13.66
CA ALA A 33 21.08 2.56 -13.58
C ALA A 33 20.46 3.95 -13.79
N ILE A 34 19.51 4.08 -14.73
CA ILE A 34 18.75 5.32 -14.93
C ILE A 34 18.05 5.73 -13.64
N PHE A 35 17.34 4.81 -12.95
CA PHE A 35 16.68 5.12 -11.69
C PHE A 35 17.65 5.47 -10.58
N VAL A 36 18.80 4.79 -10.49
CA VAL A 36 19.86 5.08 -9.51
C VAL A 36 20.41 6.49 -9.75
N ILE A 37 20.79 6.81 -10.98
CA ILE A 37 21.33 8.13 -11.36
C ILE A 37 20.31 9.23 -11.05
N LEU A 38 19.06 9.06 -11.44
CA LEU A 38 18.01 10.04 -11.18
C LEU A 38 17.77 10.24 -9.68
N HIS A 39 17.78 9.17 -8.88
CA HIS A 39 17.62 9.25 -7.43
C HIS A 39 18.76 10.03 -6.78
N TRP A 40 20.00 9.66 -7.04
CA TRP A 40 21.17 10.26 -6.40
C TRP A 40 21.44 11.68 -6.90
N THR A 41 21.24 11.96 -8.17
CA THR A 41 21.33 13.35 -8.71
C THR A 41 20.31 14.25 -8.02
N ARG A 42 19.08 13.77 -7.82
CA ARG A 42 18.04 14.50 -7.12
C ARG A 42 18.36 14.70 -5.64
N ALA A 43 18.86 13.66 -4.97
CA ALA A 43 19.28 13.73 -3.56
C ALA A 43 20.42 14.75 -3.39
N LEU A 44 21.42 14.70 -4.26
CA LEU A 44 22.57 15.62 -4.28
C LEU A 44 22.10 17.06 -4.54
N TYR A 45 21.30 17.30 -5.58
CA TYR A 45 20.73 18.61 -5.87
C TYR A 45 19.93 19.17 -4.67
N SER A 46 19.09 18.34 -4.06
CA SER A 46 18.32 18.72 -2.86
C SER A 46 19.23 19.08 -1.67
N ARG A 47 20.36 18.40 -1.52
CA ARG A 47 21.35 18.71 -0.46
C ARG A 47 22.08 20.02 -0.73
N ILE A 48 22.56 20.22 -1.95
CA ILE A 48 23.28 21.45 -2.34
C ILE A 48 22.36 22.67 -2.25
N SER A 49 21.12 22.58 -2.76
CA SER A 49 20.18 23.70 -2.73
C SER A 49 19.73 24.10 -1.33
N ARG A 50 19.95 23.27 -0.32
CA ARG A 50 19.68 23.61 1.10
C ARG A 50 20.87 24.28 1.79
N THR A 51 22.08 24.01 1.33
CA THR A 51 23.30 24.53 1.93
C THR A 51 23.81 25.78 1.24
N SER A 52 23.38 26.04 0.01
CA SER A 52 23.80 27.20 -0.77
C SER A 52 22.77 28.32 -0.68
N SER A 53 23.22 29.51 -0.26
CA SER A 53 22.42 30.75 -0.29
C SER A 53 22.31 31.35 -1.69
N SER A 54 23.13 30.90 -2.64
CA SER A 54 23.14 31.41 -4.01
C SER A 54 22.38 30.48 -4.97
N PRO A 55 21.64 31.02 -5.95
CA PRO A 55 20.97 30.22 -6.95
C PRO A 55 22.01 29.44 -7.78
N ILE A 56 21.80 28.12 -7.96
CA ILE A 56 22.67 27.27 -8.76
C ILE A 56 22.56 27.74 -10.22
N PRO A 57 23.65 28.13 -10.92
CA PRO A 57 23.59 28.46 -12.33
C PRO A 57 22.97 27.34 -13.16
N PHE A 58 22.17 27.67 -14.16
CA PHE A 58 21.45 26.72 -15.04
C PHE A 58 20.40 25.82 -14.36
N ALA A 59 20.12 26.01 -13.05
CA ALA A 59 19.10 25.21 -12.37
C ALA A 59 17.67 25.46 -12.87
N ALA A 60 17.36 26.67 -13.32
CA ALA A 60 16.01 27.05 -13.72
C ALA A 60 15.48 26.25 -14.93
N PRO A 61 16.16 26.16 -16.10
CA PRO A 61 15.66 25.38 -17.23
C PRO A 61 15.63 23.88 -16.90
N PHE A 62 16.63 23.34 -16.19
CA PHE A 62 16.65 21.95 -15.78
C PHE A 62 15.49 21.62 -14.82
N SER A 63 15.20 22.51 -13.86
CA SER A 63 14.08 22.34 -12.95
C SER A 63 12.73 22.38 -13.67
N ALA A 64 12.57 23.26 -14.69
CA ALA A 64 11.35 23.34 -15.48
C ALA A 64 11.07 22.04 -16.24
N VAL A 65 12.07 21.52 -16.97
CA VAL A 65 11.97 20.24 -17.67
C VAL A 65 11.67 19.09 -16.71
N THR A 66 12.39 19.01 -15.59
CA THR A 66 12.17 17.98 -14.59
C THR A 66 10.75 18.03 -14.00
N ARG A 67 10.22 19.23 -13.72
CA ARG A 67 8.85 19.40 -13.22
C ARG A 67 7.82 19.02 -14.27
N ALA A 68 7.99 19.42 -15.54
CA ALA A 68 7.11 19.03 -16.63
C ALA A 68 7.06 17.51 -16.81
N THR A 69 8.22 16.86 -16.85
CA THR A 69 8.31 15.38 -16.95
C THR A 69 7.65 14.71 -15.73
N ARG A 70 7.91 15.17 -14.52
CA ARG A 70 7.27 14.62 -13.30
C ARG A 70 5.76 14.79 -13.31
N ARG A 71 5.24 15.90 -13.82
CA ARG A 71 3.79 16.14 -13.96
C ARG A 71 3.12 15.02 -14.76
N LEU A 72 3.75 14.56 -15.86
CA LEU A 72 3.25 13.46 -16.67
C LEU A 72 3.42 12.10 -15.96
N LEU A 73 4.60 11.86 -15.37
CA LEU A 73 4.93 10.58 -14.75
C LEU A 73 4.12 10.27 -13.48
N ILE A 74 3.66 11.30 -12.75
CA ILE A 74 2.87 11.14 -11.51
C ILE A 74 1.40 10.86 -11.82
N ARG A 75 0.86 11.38 -12.94
CA ARG A 75 -0.56 11.24 -13.30
C ARG A 75 -1.02 9.79 -13.31
N LYS A 76 -2.27 9.58 -12.88
CA LYS A 76 -2.93 8.26 -12.98
C LYS A 76 -3.12 7.90 -14.46
N VAL A 77 -2.77 6.65 -14.80
CA VAL A 77 -3.03 6.07 -16.12
C VAL A 77 -3.94 4.86 -15.93
N PRO A 78 -4.93 4.63 -16.83
CA PRO A 78 -5.78 3.44 -16.74
C PRO A 78 -4.94 2.17 -16.60
N ARG A 79 -5.34 1.28 -15.69
CA ARG A 79 -4.64 0.02 -15.36
C ARG A 79 -3.27 0.15 -14.68
N PHE A 80 -2.65 1.34 -14.64
CA PHE A 80 -1.36 1.58 -13.99
C PHE A 80 -1.51 2.59 -12.85
N ASN A 81 -0.65 2.48 -11.85
CA ASN A 81 -0.66 3.40 -10.71
C ASN A 81 -0.22 4.82 -11.09
N SER A 82 0.60 4.96 -12.12
CA SER A 82 1.07 6.25 -12.63
C SER A 82 1.62 6.12 -14.06
N GLY A 83 1.80 7.24 -14.76
CA GLY A 83 2.45 7.28 -16.07
C GLY A 83 3.89 6.74 -16.02
N GLY A 84 4.62 7.02 -14.95
CA GLY A 84 5.97 6.48 -14.75
C GLY A 84 5.98 4.95 -14.62
N HIS A 85 4.98 4.38 -13.96
CA HIS A 85 4.83 2.93 -13.87
C HIS A 85 4.49 2.33 -15.24
N ALA A 86 3.60 2.95 -16.00
CA ALA A 86 3.27 2.50 -17.36
C ALA A 86 4.51 2.53 -18.28
N LEU A 87 5.31 3.59 -18.20
CA LEU A 87 6.56 3.72 -18.98
C LEU A 87 7.59 2.65 -18.58
N LEU A 88 7.75 2.38 -17.29
CA LEU A 88 8.65 1.34 -16.79
C LEU A 88 8.25 -0.04 -17.32
N VAL A 89 6.96 -0.36 -17.27
CA VAL A 89 6.42 -1.62 -17.82
C VAL A 89 6.62 -1.70 -19.31
N ALA A 90 6.35 -0.62 -20.05
CA ALA A 90 6.55 -0.57 -21.49
C ALA A 90 8.03 -0.76 -21.86
N ALA A 91 8.96 -0.14 -21.13
CA ALA A 91 10.40 -0.34 -21.32
C ALA A 91 10.82 -1.80 -21.07
N TYR A 92 10.34 -2.39 -19.97
CA TYR A 92 10.62 -3.78 -19.63
C TYR A 92 10.08 -4.76 -20.70
N VAL A 93 8.82 -4.58 -21.13
CA VAL A 93 8.22 -5.40 -22.19
C VAL A 93 8.94 -5.18 -23.52
N GLY A 94 9.32 -3.94 -23.84
CA GLY A 94 10.09 -3.61 -25.04
C GLY A 94 11.47 -4.30 -25.07
N ILE A 95 12.21 -4.31 -23.96
CA ILE A 95 13.48 -5.05 -23.83
C ILE A 95 13.25 -6.54 -24.09
N ASN A 96 12.23 -7.13 -23.47
CA ASN A 96 11.89 -8.54 -23.69
C ASN A 96 11.55 -8.84 -25.14
N ALA A 97 10.68 -8.04 -25.76
CA ALA A 97 10.29 -8.20 -27.16
C ALA A 97 11.50 -8.08 -28.08
N ALA A 98 12.34 -7.07 -27.89
CA ALA A 98 13.55 -6.90 -28.69
C ALA A 98 14.44 -8.14 -28.61
N VAL A 99 14.73 -8.63 -27.41
CA VAL A 99 15.60 -9.80 -27.19
C VAL A 99 14.96 -11.11 -27.69
N CYS A 100 13.64 -11.28 -27.54
CA CYS A 100 12.96 -12.49 -28.01
C CYS A 100 12.98 -12.61 -29.54
N PHE A 101 12.85 -11.51 -30.27
CA PHE A 101 12.58 -11.54 -31.72
C PHE A 101 13.76 -11.07 -32.59
N THR A 102 14.83 -10.49 -32.02
CA THR A 102 16.02 -10.14 -32.82
C THR A 102 17.01 -11.31 -32.91
N ASN A 103 17.63 -11.46 -34.08
CA ASN A 103 18.63 -12.50 -34.36
C ASN A 103 18.15 -13.92 -33.98
N VAL A 104 16.92 -14.26 -34.34
CA VAL A 104 16.36 -15.60 -34.17
C VAL A 104 15.68 -16.01 -35.50
N ASP A 105 15.95 -17.22 -35.93
CA ASP A 105 15.25 -17.82 -37.04
C ASP A 105 13.88 -18.32 -36.55
N LEU A 106 12.83 -17.56 -36.91
CA LEU A 106 11.45 -17.84 -36.52
C LEU A 106 10.84 -19.02 -37.26
N THR A 107 11.45 -19.48 -38.34
CA THR A 107 10.99 -20.66 -39.11
C THR A 107 11.38 -21.96 -38.42
N SER A 108 12.36 -21.92 -37.52
CA SER A 108 12.84 -23.07 -36.73
C SER A 108 12.24 -23.10 -35.35
N ALA A 109 11.26 -23.97 -35.11
CA ALA A 109 10.68 -24.18 -33.78
C ALA A 109 11.73 -24.46 -32.71
N GLY A 110 12.81 -25.17 -33.02
CA GLY A 110 13.90 -25.45 -32.09
C GLY A 110 14.71 -24.19 -31.69
N ASN A 111 14.88 -23.23 -32.60
CA ASN A 111 15.56 -21.98 -32.31
C ASN A 111 14.69 -21.04 -31.46
N VAL A 112 13.41 -20.95 -31.79
CA VAL A 112 12.42 -20.21 -30.99
C VAL A 112 12.33 -20.80 -29.58
N ALA A 113 12.20 -22.12 -29.47
CA ALA A 113 12.14 -22.80 -28.17
C ALA A 113 13.39 -22.53 -27.32
N ALA A 114 14.59 -22.61 -27.88
CA ALA A 114 15.82 -22.32 -27.16
C ALA A 114 15.87 -20.86 -26.65
N ARG A 115 15.49 -19.89 -27.50
CA ARG A 115 15.44 -18.47 -27.14
C ARG A 115 14.48 -18.23 -25.99
N PHE A 116 13.26 -18.74 -26.05
CA PHE A 116 12.25 -18.54 -25.03
C PHE A 116 12.57 -19.29 -23.72
N GLY A 117 13.27 -20.43 -23.78
CA GLY A 117 13.78 -21.11 -22.58
C GLY A 117 14.81 -20.28 -21.82
N TRP A 118 15.76 -19.68 -22.50
CA TRP A 118 16.73 -18.77 -21.89
C TRP A 118 16.06 -17.50 -21.34
N MET A 119 15.10 -16.95 -22.08
CA MET A 119 14.31 -15.80 -21.61
C MET A 119 13.48 -16.12 -20.38
N THR A 120 12.92 -17.32 -20.28
CA THR A 120 12.22 -17.80 -19.10
C THR A 120 13.13 -17.77 -17.88
N THR A 121 14.34 -18.33 -18.00
CA THR A 121 15.31 -18.38 -16.90
C THR A 121 15.82 -17.00 -16.51
N ALA A 122 16.14 -16.14 -17.48
CA ALA A 122 16.61 -14.78 -17.21
C ALA A 122 15.52 -13.92 -16.55
N ASN A 123 14.29 -14.00 -17.04
CA ASN A 123 13.15 -13.32 -16.43
C ASN A 123 12.82 -13.89 -15.04
N MET A 124 12.92 -15.21 -14.81
CA MET A 124 12.71 -15.81 -13.50
C MET A 124 13.68 -15.25 -12.45
N CYS A 125 14.96 -15.10 -12.81
CA CYS A 125 15.97 -14.45 -11.97
C CYS A 125 15.54 -13.01 -11.61
N PHE A 126 15.09 -12.25 -12.58
CA PHE A 126 14.60 -10.87 -12.37
C PHE A 126 13.32 -10.83 -11.53
N VAL A 127 12.35 -11.71 -11.76
CA VAL A 127 11.12 -11.84 -10.97
C VAL A 127 11.44 -12.08 -9.49
N VAL A 128 12.36 -13.01 -9.20
CA VAL A 128 12.78 -13.30 -7.82
C VAL A 128 13.51 -12.12 -7.20
N PHE A 129 14.40 -11.45 -7.94
CA PHE A 129 15.07 -10.23 -7.50
C PHE A 129 14.08 -9.13 -7.08
N LEU A 130 12.98 -8.93 -7.82
CA LEU A 130 11.93 -7.98 -7.50
C LEU A 130 11.10 -8.39 -6.27
N ALA A 131 11.07 -9.67 -5.89
CA ALA A 131 10.33 -10.19 -4.75
C ALA A 131 11.10 -10.11 -3.43
N LEU A 132 12.42 -9.82 -3.46
CA LEU A 132 13.24 -9.74 -2.27
C LEU A 132 12.75 -8.64 -1.33
N LYS A 133 12.52 -8.98 -0.07
CA LYS A 133 12.15 -8.00 0.96
C LYS A 133 13.33 -7.08 1.30
N ASN A 134 14.54 -7.64 1.33
CA ASN A 134 15.81 -6.91 1.54
C ASN A 134 16.43 -6.48 0.20
N THR A 135 15.61 -5.92 -0.68
CA THR A 135 16.09 -5.49 -2.00
C THR A 135 17.13 -4.36 -1.90
N PRO A 136 18.28 -4.45 -2.59
CA PRO A 136 19.23 -3.35 -2.66
C PRO A 136 18.66 -2.10 -3.35
N LEU A 137 17.61 -2.25 -4.17
CA LEU A 137 16.95 -1.15 -4.84
C LEU A 137 16.30 -0.17 -3.85
N ALA A 138 15.93 -0.60 -2.65
CA ALA A 138 15.39 0.29 -1.62
C ALA A 138 16.40 1.40 -1.25
N PHE A 139 17.68 1.07 -1.12
CA PHE A 139 18.75 2.03 -0.89
C PHE A 139 19.15 2.79 -2.17
N LEU A 140 19.28 2.09 -3.27
CA LEU A 140 19.82 2.65 -4.52
C LEU A 140 18.85 3.59 -5.22
N THR A 141 17.54 3.36 -5.12
CA THR A 141 16.51 4.07 -5.90
C THR A 141 15.37 4.64 -5.05
N ALA A 142 15.35 4.39 -3.73
CA ALA A 142 14.21 4.62 -2.84
C ALA A 142 12.91 3.89 -3.26
N TYR A 143 13.05 2.76 -3.97
CA TYR A 143 11.93 1.88 -4.30
C TYR A 143 12.01 0.61 -3.44
N SER A 144 11.17 0.54 -2.41
CA SER A 144 11.02 -0.64 -1.57
C SER A 144 10.26 -1.76 -2.29
N TYR A 145 10.28 -2.96 -1.73
CA TYR A 145 9.70 -4.15 -2.35
C TYR A 145 8.20 -4.01 -2.64
N GLU A 146 7.44 -3.22 -1.86
CA GLU A 146 6.01 -3.00 -2.07
C GLU A 146 5.74 -2.35 -3.43
N ARG A 147 6.58 -1.38 -3.79
CA ARG A 147 6.49 -0.69 -5.09
C ARG A 147 6.97 -1.56 -6.23
N LEU A 148 7.97 -2.42 -5.98
CA LEU A 148 8.50 -3.37 -6.96
C LEU A 148 7.55 -4.54 -7.21
N ASN A 149 6.66 -4.86 -6.26
CA ASN A 149 5.73 -5.98 -6.37
C ASN A 149 4.82 -5.89 -7.60
N CYS A 150 4.45 -4.69 -8.04
CA CYS A 150 3.65 -4.52 -9.25
C CYS A 150 4.43 -4.95 -10.50
N LEU A 151 5.73 -4.65 -10.58
CA LEU A 151 6.59 -5.11 -11.66
C LEU A 151 6.86 -6.63 -11.56
N HIS A 152 6.99 -7.16 -10.33
CA HIS A 152 7.07 -8.61 -10.07
C HIS A 152 5.88 -9.36 -10.68
N GLN A 153 4.65 -8.88 -10.50
CA GLN A 153 3.46 -9.51 -11.05
C GLN A 153 3.47 -9.54 -12.59
N ILE A 154 3.80 -8.41 -13.22
CA ILE A 154 3.85 -8.31 -14.68
C ILE A 154 4.98 -9.18 -15.26
N SER A 155 6.16 -9.12 -14.64
CA SER A 155 7.31 -9.92 -15.08
C SER A 155 7.08 -11.42 -14.87
N GLY A 156 6.36 -11.81 -13.80
CA GLY A 156 5.94 -13.19 -13.57
C GLY A 156 5.02 -13.71 -14.67
N CYS A 157 4.01 -12.94 -15.06
CA CYS A 157 3.14 -13.30 -16.18
C CYS A 157 3.92 -13.43 -17.50
N LEU A 158 4.85 -12.51 -17.77
CA LEU A 158 5.67 -12.56 -18.99
C LEU A 158 6.61 -13.78 -18.98
N THR A 159 7.20 -14.10 -17.83
CA THR A 159 8.02 -15.31 -17.64
C THR A 159 7.21 -16.58 -17.95
N PHE A 160 5.98 -16.64 -17.46
CA PHE A 160 5.08 -17.77 -17.73
C PHE A 160 4.74 -17.88 -19.22
N VAL A 161 4.45 -16.78 -19.89
CA VAL A 161 4.21 -16.76 -21.35
C VAL A 161 5.44 -17.27 -22.11
N CYS A 162 6.65 -16.82 -21.75
CA CYS A 162 7.90 -17.31 -22.35
C CYS A 162 8.06 -18.82 -22.15
N MET A 163 7.73 -19.32 -20.96
CA MET A 163 7.80 -20.76 -20.64
C MET A 163 6.81 -21.58 -21.48
N VAL A 164 5.58 -21.09 -21.64
CA VAL A 164 4.56 -21.78 -22.47
C VAL A 164 5.01 -21.86 -23.94
N ILE A 165 5.54 -20.78 -24.49
CA ILE A 165 6.07 -20.76 -25.87
C ILE A 165 7.26 -21.72 -25.99
N HIS A 166 8.19 -21.73 -25.01
CA HIS A 166 9.29 -22.68 -24.95
C HIS A 166 8.81 -24.14 -25.00
N ALA A 167 7.89 -24.50 -24.10
CA ALA A 167 7.36 -25.85 -24.01
C ALA A 167 6.62 -26.28 -25.30
N ALA A 168 5.75 -25.40 -25.83
CA ALA A 168 4.99 -25.68 -27.05
C ALA A 168 5.90 -25.85 -28.27
N CYS A 169 6.91 -24.98 -28.45
CA CYS A 169 7.82 -25.05 -29.57
C CYS A 169 8.73 -26.29 -29.51
N TYR A 170 9.24 -26.70 -28.33
CA TYR A 170 10.01 -27.93 -28.22
C TYR A 170 9.14 -29.18 -28.41
N THR A 171 7.94 -29.20 -27.88
CA THR A 171 7.00 -30.29 -28.13
C THR A 171 6.72 -30.44 -29.63
N ALA A 172 6.41 -29.34 -30.32
CA ALA A 172 6.21 -29.34 -31.78
C ALA A 172 7.47 -29.79 -32.55
N PHE A 173 8.65 -29.36 -32.12
CA PHE A 173 9.93 -29.78 -32.71
C PHE A 173 10.17 -31.28 -32.57
N PHE A 174 9.98 -31.88 -31.39
CA PHE A 174 10.17 -33.33 -31.18
C PHE A 174 9.11 -34.15 -31.93
N MET A 175 7.87 -33.69 -31.95
CA MET A 175 6.79 -34.35 -32.70
C MET A 175 7.07 -34.30 -34.22
N GLY A 176 7.48 -33.16 -34.76
CA GLY A 176 7.81 -32.99 -36.18
C GLY A 176 9.05 -33.77 -36.63
N LYS A 177 9.96 -34.10 -35.71
CA LYS A 177 11.15 -34.95 -35.97
C LYS A 177 10.93 -36.42 -35.67
N ASN A 178 9.71 -36.83 -35.32
CA ASN A 178 9.35 -38.20 -34.89
C ASN A 178 10.17 -38.71 -33.69
N GLN A 179 10.59 -37.79 -32.78
CA GLN A 179 11.41 -38.04 -31.60
C GLN A 179 10.56 -38.02 -30.33
N ARG A 180 9.38 -38.60 -30.35
CA ARG A 180 8.42 -38.62 -29.22
C ARG A 180 8.98 -39.29 -27.98
N ALA A 181 9.86 -40.30 -28.17
CA ALA A 181 10.54 -41.01 -27.07
C ALA A 181 11.36 -40.07 -26.16
N LEU A 182 11.90 -38.97 -26.71
CA LEU A 182 12.64 -37.99 -25.90
C LEU A 182 11.76 -37.28 -24.85
N LEU A 183 10.44 -37.15 -25.09
CA LEU A 183 9.52 -36.49 -24.16
C LEU A 183 9.33 -37.25 -22.83
N VAL A 184 9.66 -38.54 -22.79
CA VAL A 184 9.56 -39.39 -21.58
C VAL A 184 10.90 -39.63 -20.91
N GLU A 185 11.99 -38.99 -21.37
CA GLU A 185 13.27 -38.99 -20.65
C GLU A 185 13.14 -38.22 -19.34
N LYS A 186 13.94 -38.61 -18.35
CA LYS A 186 13.86 -38.04 -16.97
C LYS A 186 14.03 -36.52 -16.92
N GLU A 187 14.88 -35.98 -17.80
CA GLU A 187 15.10 -34.53 -17.92
C GLU A 187 13.85 -33.81 -18.47
N GLN A 188 13.13 -34.43 -19.40
CA GLN A 188 11.90 -33.86 -19.96
C GLN A 188 10.71 -34.04 -18.99
N ILE A 189 10.68 -35.15 -18.24
CA ILE A 189 9.71 -35.33 -17.15
C ILE A 189 9.90 -34.23 -16.10
N ALA A 190 11.16 -33.93 -15.72
CA ALA A 190 11.46 -32.82 -14.81
C ALA A 190 10.97 -31.46 -15.37
N ALA A 191 11.15 -31.23 -16.69
CA ALA A 191 10.60 -30.02 -17.35
C ALA A 191 9.07 -29.95 -17.28
N ILE A 192 8.39 -31.06 -17.51
CA ILE A 192 6.91 -31.14 -17.43
C ILE A 192 6.43 -30.82 -16.00
N VAL A 193 7.08 -31.42 -15.00
CA VAL A 193 6.77 -31.14 -13.58
C VAL A 193 7.02 -29.66 -13.25
N ALA A 194 8.16 -29.11 -13.70
CA ALA A 194 8.45 -27.66 -13.54
C ALA A 194 7.38 -26.78 -14.20
N GLY A 195 6.93 -27.16 -15.41
CA GLY A 195 5.88 -26.47 -16.14
C GLY A 195 4.55 -26.42 -15.36
N PHE A 196 4.09 -27.57 -14.84
CA PHE A 196 2.90 -27.65 -13.99
C PHE A 196 3.08 -26.89 -12.67
N ALA A 197 4.28 -26.92 -12.07
CA ALA A 197 4.56 -26.15 -10.87
C ALA A 197 4.45 -24.64 -11.13
N PHE A 198 5.04 -24.12 -12.20
CA PHE A 198 4.92 -22.69 -12.55
C PHE A 198 3.52 -22.30 -13.03
N LEU A 199 2.77 -23.20 -13.64
CA LEU A 199 1.35 -23.01 -13.89
C LEU A 199 0.59 -22.83 -12.58
N SER A 200 0.84 -23.68 -11.58
CA SER A 200 0.24 -23.59 -10.24
C SER A 200 0.63 -22.28 -9.53
N VAL A 201 1.88 -21.85 -9.64
CA VAL A 201 2.35 -20.52 -9.18
C VAL A 201 1.52 -19.40 -9.81
N THR A 202 1.30 -19.46 -11.13
CA THR A 202 0.57 -18.44 -11.88
C THR A 202 -0.92 -18.45 -11.55
N ILE A 203 -1.56 -19.62 -11.51
CA ILE A 203 -2.97 -19.77 -11.11
C ILE A 203 -3.17 -19.27 -9.68
N SER A 204 -2.29 -19.65 -8.76
CA SER A 204 -2.38 -19.19 -7.37
C SER A 204 -2.34 -17.67 -7.27
N ALA A 205 -1.49 -17.01 -8.06
CA ALA A 205 -1.34 -15.55 -8.07
C ALA A 205 -2.53 -14.81 -8.69
N LEU A 206 -3.13 -15.37 -9.76
CA LEU A 206 -4.20 -14.71 -10.51
C LEU A 206 -5.59 -15.04 -9.97
N VAL A 207 -5.81 -16.25 -9.45
CA VAL A 207 -7.13 -16.77 -9.06
C VAL A 207 -7.27 -16.88 -7.54
N ILE A 208 -6.30 -17.51 -6.85
CA ILE A 208 -6.42 -17.76 -5.41
C ILE A 208 -6.16 -16.50 -4.59
N ARG A 209 -5.18 -15.68 -4.98
CA ARG A 209 -4.78 -14.48 -4.24
C ARG A 209 -5.93 -13.52 -3.92
N PRO A 210 -6.86 -13.17 -4.82
CA PRO A 210 -7.98 -12.29 -4.50
C PRO A 210 -9.04 -12.92 -3.60
N ILE A 211 -9.08 -14.27 -3.50
CA ILE A 211 -10.08 -15.02 -2.74
C ILE A 211 -9.56 -15.39 -1.36
N TRP A 212 -8.33 -15.91 -1.29
CA TRP A 212 -7.72 -16.41 -0.05
C TRP A 212 -6.19 -16.20 -0.07
N TYR A 213 -5.74 -15.09 0.49
CA TYR A 213 -4.36 -14.67 0.44
C TYR A 213 -3.37 -15.65 1.10
N GLU A 214 -3.72 -16.22 2.25
CA GLU A 214 -2.86 -17.15 3.00
C GLU A 214 -2.60 -18.42 2.19
N LEU A 215 -3.67 -19.02 1.62
CA LEU A 215 -3.55 -20.19 0.75
C LEU A 215 -2.71 -19.87 -0.50
N PHE A 216 -2.97 -18.73 -1.14
CA PHE A 216 -2.16 -18.24 -2.25
C PHE A 216 -0.68 -18.25 -1.88
N TYR A 217 -0.31 -17.66 -0.74
CA TYR A 217 1.08 -17.52 -0.36
C TYR A 217 1.78 -18.86 -0.17
N VAL A 218 1.13 -19.82 0.49
CA VAL A 218 1.66 -21.18 0.70
C VAL A 218 1.81 -21.91 -0.64
N VAL A 219 0.77 -21.96 -1.46
CA VAL A 219 0.79 -22.62 -2.77
C VAL A 219 1.86 -22.01 -3.68
N HIS A 220 1.91 -20.68 -3.74
CA HIS A 220 2.86 -19.94 -4.58
C HIS A 220 4.32 -20.28 -4.23
N ILE A 221 4.65 -20.30 -2.95
CA ILE A 221 6.03 -20.58 -2.49
C ILE A 221 6.39 -22.06 -2.64
N CYS A 222 5.49 -22.98 -2.26
CA CYS A 222 5.74 -24.40 -2.38
C CYS A 222 5.98 -24.82 -3.85
N PHE A 223 5.10 -24.38 -4.75
CA PHE A 223 5.26 -24.70 -6.17
C PHE A 223 6.40 -23.94 -6.84
N PHE A 224 6.76 -22.74 -6.36
CA PHE A 224 8.00 -22.08 -6.80
C PHE A 224 9.25 -22.93 -6.47
N ILE A 225 9.34 -23.49 -5.26
CA ILE A 225 10.45 -24.35 -4.85
C ILE A 225 10.50 -25.61 -5.73
N VAL A 226 9.37 -26.30 -5.90
CA VAL A 226 9.29 -27.47 -6.78
C VAL A 226 9.70 -27.11 -8.20
N GLY A 227 9.18 -26.00 -8.74
CA GLY A 227 9.46 -25.57 -10.10
C GLY A 227 10.95 -25.29 -10.34
N ILE A 228 11.63 -24.56 -9.42
CA ILE A 228 13.05 -24.23 -9.61
C ILE A 228 13.95 -25.45 -9.45
N VAL A 229 13.64 -26.37 -8.53
CA VAL A 229 14.37 -27.63 -8.35
C VAL A 229 14.22 -28.50 -9.60
N CYS A 230 13.01 -28.70 -10.11
CA CYS A 230 12.77 -29.47 -11.33
C CYS A 230 13.39 -28.80 -12.57
N ALA A 231 13.42 -27.47 -12.65
CA ALA A 231 14.11 -26.76 -13.72
C ALA A 231 15.63 -27.00 -13.71
N CYS A 232 16.24 -27.15 -12.53
CA CYS A 232 17.64 -27.56 -12.44
C CYS A 232 17.84 -29.00 -12.95
N PHE A 233 16.96 -29.94 -12.63
CA PHE A 233 17.02 -31.31 -13.13
C PHE A 233 16.71 -31.44 -14.62
N HIS A 234 15.97 -30.52 -15.19
CA HIS A 234 15.77 -30.43 -16.64
C HIS A 234 17.09 -30.18 -17.39
N GLN A 235 18.07 -29.55 -16.76
CA GLN A 235 19.39 -29.29 -17.29
C GLN A 235 20.44 -29.77 -16.27
N PRO A 236 20.73 -31.09 -16.18
CA PRO A 236 21.48 -31.67 -15.07
C PRO A 236 22.99 -31.33 -15.07
N ASP A 237 23.49 -30.69 -16.11
CA ASP A 237 24.91 -30.27 -16.18
C ASP A 237 25.09 -28.93 -15.45
N PHE A 238 25.64 -28.98 -14.24
CA PHE A 238 25.90 -27.83 -13.39
C PHE A 238 26.92 -26.83 -13.95
N GLY A 239 27.72 -27.20 -14.94
CA GLY A 239 28.61 -26.27 -15.64
C GLY A 239 27.90 -25.34 -16.63
N LYS A 240 26.68 -25.63 -17.01
CA LYS A 240 25.91 -24.79 -17.93
C LYS A 240 25.48 -23.47 -17.28
N LYS A 241 25.67 -22.37 -17.99
CA LYS A 241 25.31 -21.01 -17.54
C LYS A 241 23.84 -20.88 -17.12
N ILE A 242 22.94 -21.61 -17.78
CA ILE A 242 21.50 -21.58 -17.44
C ILE A 242 21.23 -22.14 -16.04
N VAL A 243 21.93 -23.20 -15.65
CA VAL A 243 21.81 -23.80 -14.31
C VAL A 243 22.44 -22.89 -13.26
N ILE A 244 23.56 -22.23 -13.58
CA ILE A 244 24.16 -21.23 -12.70
C ILE A 244 23.19 -20.10 -12.41
N ILE A 245 22.43 -19.62 -13.41
CA ILE A 245 21.40 -18.58 -13.21
C ILE A 245 20.26 -19.10 -12.31
N LEU A 246 19.83 -20.36 -12.48
CA LEU A 246 18.81 -20.96 -11.62
C LEU A 246 19.28 -21.09 -10.16
N ILE A 247 20.52 -21.55 -9.96
CA ILE A 247 21.14 -21.64 -8.63
C ILE A 247 21.27 -20.27 -7.99
N LEU A 248 21.73 -19.26 -8.73
CA LEU A 248 21.78 -17.87 -8.27
C LEU A 248 20.39 -17.37 -7.85
N THR A 249 19.37 -17.68 -8.65
CA THR A 249 17.97 -17.30 -8.36
C THR A 249 17.50 -17.93 -7.05
N ALA A 250 17.75 -19.22 -6.84
CA ALA A 250 17.43 -19.92 -5.60
C ALA A 250 18.23 -19.37 -4.41
N ALA A 251 19.52 -19.09 -4.59
CA ALA A 251 20.38 -18.54 -3.56
C ALA A 251 19.97 -17.14 -3.11
N MET A 252 19.59 -16.26 -4.03
CA MET A 252 19.05 -14.93 -3.70
C MET A 252 17.78 -15.04 -2.84
N TRP A 253 16.83 -15.88 -3.24
CA TRP A 253 15.60 -16.11 -2.49
C TRP A 253 15.88 -16.69 -1.10
N PHE A 254 16.71 -17.71 -1.02
CA PHE A 254 17.08 -18.38 0.24
C PHE A 254 17.79 -17.41 1.20
N THR A 255 18.76 -16.64 0.70
CA THR A 255 19.50 -15.65 1.51
C THR A 255 18.53 -14.60 2.10
N ASP A 256 17.58 -14.10 1.32
CA ASP A 256 16.57 -13.17 1.85
C ASP A 256 15.74 -13.82 2.97
N ARG A 257 15.37 -15.10 2.84
CA ARG A 257 14.63 -15.82 3.91
C ARG A 257 15.48 -16.00 5.16
N VAL A 258 16.75 -16.35 5.01
CA VAL A 258 17.70 -16.50 6.14
C VAL A 258 17.89 -15.18 6.88
N ILE A 259 18.10 -14.07 6.18
CA ILE A 259 18.23 -12.75 6.80
C ILE A 259 16.98 -12.39 7.60
N ARG A 260 15.79 -12.66 7.07
CA ARG A 260 14.52 -12.39 7.74
C ARG A 260 14.32 -13.28 8.96
N ALA A 261 14.59 -14.56 8.85
CA ALA A 261 14.52 -15.49 9.96
C ALA A 261 15.52 -15.11 11.07
N ALA A 262 16.74 -14.75 10.71
CA ALA A 262 17.77 -14.32 11.66
C ALA A 262 17.32 -13.06 12.44
N ARG A 263 16.73 -12.06 11.77
CA ARG A 263 16.16 -10.87 12.47
C ARG A 263 15.00 -11.22 13.38
N ALA A 264 14.07 -12.05 12.90
CA ALA A 264 12.94 -12.49 13.72
C ALA A 264 13.40 -13.24 14.97
N LEU A 265 14.39 -14.13 14.84
CA LEU A 265 14.97 -14.85 15.97
C LEU A 265 15.76 -13.92 16.90
N TYR A 266 16.49 -12.93 16.38
CA TYR A 266 17.23 -11.95 17.16
C TYR A 266 16.31 -11.10 18.07
N TYR A 267 15.12 -10.69 17.55
CA TYR A 267 14.18 -9.88 18.29
C TYR A 267 13.17 -10.69 19.13
N LEU A 268 13.22 -12.01 19.12
CA LEU A 268 12.29 -12.85 19.88
C LEU A 268 12.60 -12.92 21.39
N PRO A 269 13.86 -13.10 21.85
CA PRO A 269 14.15 -13.28 23.28
C PRO A 269 13.75 -12.05 24.10
N ASN A 270 13.01 -12.28 25.21
CA ASN A 270 12.54 -11.25 26.13
C ASN A 270 11.74 -10.12 25.45
N ASN A 271 11.09 -10.41 24.32
CA ASN A 271 10.22 -9.48 23.62
C ASN A 271 8.78 -9.97 23.65
N SER A 272 7.88 -9.02 23.74
CA SER A 272 6.45 -9.29 23.85
C SER A 272 5.63 -8.18 23.20
N ALA A 273 4.41 -8.53 22.83
CA ALA A 273 3.38 -7.62 22.35
C ALA A 273 2.24 -7.58 23.37
N THR A 274 1.89 -6.40 23.85
CA THR A 274 0.66 -6.16 24.61
C THR A 274 -0.44 -5.77 23.64
N VAL A 275 -1.59 -6.44 23.70
CA VAL A 275 -2.68 -6.26 22.76
C VAL A 275 -3.90 -5.64 23.44
N HIS A 276 -4.45 -4.59 22.83
CA HIS A 276 -5.63 -3.89 23.32
C HIS A 276 -6.70 -3.85 22.22
N PRO A 277 -7.96 -4.23 22.52
CA PRO A 277 -9.05 -4.09 21.56
C PRO A 277 -9.40 -2.62 21.38
N LEU A 278 -9.75 -2.27 20.15
CA LEU A 278 -10.26 -0.95 19.76
C LEU A 278 -11.64 -1.13 19.11
N PRO A 279 -12.51 -0.10 19.14
CA PRO A 279 -13.86 -0.18 18.56
C PRO A 279 -13.86 -0.65 17.09
N HIS A 280 -14.95 -1.25 16.64
CA HIS A 280 -15.18 -1.66 15.24
C HIS A 280 -14.04 -2.49 14.63
N GLY A 281 -13.50 -3.45 15.39
CA GLY A 281 -12.51 -4.39 14.87
C GLY A 281 -11.09 -3.83 14.80
N GLY A 282 -10.77 -2.79 15.53
CA GLY A 282 -9.40 -2.31 15.70
C GLY A 282 -8.63 -3.10 16.77
N THR A 283 -7.31 -3.18 16.63
CA THR A 283 -6.43 -3.73 17.67
C THR A 283 -5.16 -2.88 17.75
N LYS A 284 -4.83 -2.40 18.95
CA LYS A 284 -3.55 -1.75 19.23
C LYS A 284 -2.57 -2.81 19.72
N ILE A 285 -1.39 -2.83 19.13
CA ILE A 285 -0.26 -3.70 19.52
C ILE A 285 0.85 -2.80 20.02
N VAL A 286 1.32 -3.03 21.24
CA VAL A 286 2.44 -2.33 21.85
C VAL A 286 3.57 -3.31 22.08
N MET A 287 4.73 -3.09 21.44
CA MET A 287 5.89 -3.95 21.58
C MET A 287 6.78 -3.51 22.73
N LYS A 288 7.28 -4.47 23.51
CA LYS A 288 8.22 -4.22 24.60
C LYS A 288 9.57 -3.71 24.12
N LYS A 289 10.09 -4.25 23.01
CA LYS A 289 11.38 -3.83 22.44
C LYS A 289 11.17 -2.99 21.19
N VAL A 290 11.93 -1.93 21.08
CA VAL A 290 11.98 -1.06 19.91
C VAL A 290 13.24 -1.38 19.11
N PRO A 291 13.14 -1.90 17.88
CA PRO A 291 14.31 -2.14 17.03
C PRO A 291 15.00 -0.83 16.66
N THR A 292 16.33 -0.91 16.48
CA THR A 292 17.10 0.21 15.93
C THR A 292 16.56 0.60 14.55
N ARG A 293 16.49 1.91 14.28
CA ARG A 293 15.94 2.48 13.03
C ARG A 293 14.43 2.28 12.83
N ALA A 294 13.68 2.00 13.91
CA ALA A 294 12.24 2.10 13.87
C ALA A 294 11.85 3.59 13.70
N ASP A 295 11.16 3.91 12.63
CA ASP A 295 10.64 5.25 12.36
C ASP A 295 9.14 5.17 12.11
N GLY A 296 8.39 6.14 12.56
CA GLY A 296 6.97 6.25 12.24
C GLY A 296 6.73 6.30 10.73
N GLY A 297 5.74 5.56 10.25
CA GLY A 297 5.45 5.39 8.81
C GLY A 297 6.19 4.24 8.13
N LYS A 298 7.28 3.69 8.67
CA LYS A 298 7.85 2.40 8.25
C LYS A 298 6.97 1.24 8.71
N HIS A 299 7.20 0.04 8.18
CA HIS A 299 6.47 -1.13 8.65
C HIS A 299 7.43 -2.26 9.04
N PHE A 300 6.92 -3.13 9.92
CA PHE A 300 7.56 -4.36 10.35
C PHE A 300 6.62 -5.54 10.09
N PHE A 301 7.19 -6.68 9.77
CA PHE A 301 6.46 -7.94 9.88
C PHE A 301 6.44 -8.36 11.34
N VAL A 302 5.26 -8.40 11.94
CA VAL A 302 5.04 -8.80 13.33
C VAL A 302 4.69 -10.29 13.38
N TRP A 303 5.33 -11.01 14.28
CA TRP A 303 5.10 -12.43 14.56
C TRP A 303 4.64 -12.60 15.98
N ILE A 304 3.47 -13.18 16.16
CA ILE A 304 2.88 -13.53 17.47
C ILE A 304 2.52 -15.02 17.40
N PRO A 305 3.44 -15.93 17.82
CA PRO A 305 3.27 -17.39 17.63
C PRO A 305 1.98 -17.94 18.27
N ARG A 306 1.52 -17.34 19.37
CA ARG A 306 0.29 -17.73 20.08
C ARG A 306 -0.97 -17.51 19.24
N ILE A 307 -0.97 -16.53 18.34
CA ILE A 307 -2.10 -16.26 17.41
C ILE A 307 -1.98 -17.14 16.17
N ARG A 308 -0.81 -17.09 15.50
CA ARG A 308 -0.47 -17.94 14.34
C ARG A 308 1.01 -18.30 14.37
N ALA A 309 1.29 -19.61 14.44
CA ALA A 309 2.65 -20.11 14.68
C ALA A 309 3.64 -19.81 13.57
N PHE A 310 3.19 -19.78 12.30
CA PHE A 310 4.07 -19.69 11.13
C PHE A 310 3.83 -18.45 10.26
N GLU A 311 2.98 -17.53 10.71
CA GLU A 311 2.60 -16.36 9.93
C GLU A 311 3.19 -15.07 10.52
N MET A 312 3.68 -14.21 9.62
CA MET A 312 4.13 -12.86 9.94
C MET A 312 3.40 -11.86 9.07
N HIS A 313 2.83 -10.83 9.67
CA HIS A 313 2.04 -9.83 8.94
C HIS A 313 2.65 -8.44 9.06
N PRO A 314 2.70 -7.66 7.95
CA PRO A 314 3.27 -6.32 7.95
C PRO A 314 2.29 -5.32 8.55
N PHE A 315 2.77 -4.55 9.53
CA PHE A 315 2.03 -3.45 10.12
C PHE A 315 2.88 -2.18 10.16
N THR A 316 2.22 -1.05 9.93
CA THR A 316 2.87 0.26 9.90
C THR A 316 3.06 0.78 11.32
N VAL A 317 4.26 1.28 11.60
CA VAL A 317 4.64 1.93 12.85
C VAL A 317 3.89 3.25 12.98
N VAL A 318 3.14 3.39 14.07
CA VAL A 318 2.42 4.63 14.40
C VAL A 318 3.22 5.45 15.41
N GLY A 319 3.80 4.81 16.43
CA GLY A 319 4.66 5.42 17.42
C GLY A 319 5.91 4.57 17.66
N THR A 320 6.99 5.20 18.09
CA THR A 320 8.28 4.54 18.37
C THR A 320 8.62 4.49 19.86
N GLN A 321 7.92 5.23 20.71
CA GLN A 321 8.16 5.31 22.16
C GLN A 321 6.85 5.25 22.95
N PRO A 322 6.28 4.04 23.12
CA PRO A 322 6.71 2.69 22.71
C PRO A 322 6.47 2.40 21.23
N LEU A 323 7.00 1.25 20.72
CA LEU A 323 6.72 0.81 19.36
C LEU A 323 5.27 0.32 19.26
N GLU A 324 4.47 1.06 18.49
CA GLU A 324 3.04 0.85 18.39
C GLU A 324 2.58 0.58 16.95
N PHE A 325 1.62 -0.34 16.84
CA PHE A 325 0.89 -0.63 15.62
C PHE A 325 -0.61 -0.59 15.89
N ILE A 326 -1.38 -0.03 14.95
CA ILE A 326 -2.84 -0.05 14.98
C ILE A 326 -3.32 -0.83 13.77
N VAL A 327 -3.99 -1.95 14.05
CA VAL A 327 -4.35 -2.98 13.10
C VAL A 327 -5.86 -3.05 12.98
N LYS A 328 -6.37 -3.00 11.75
CA LYS A 328 -7.78 -3.27 11.48
C LYS A 328 -7.99 -4.77 11.26
N SER A 329 -9.00 -5.33 11.89
CA SER A 329 -9.44 -6.71 11.66
C SER A 329 -9.94 -6.88 10.22
N HIS A 330 -9.39 -7.88 9.56
CA HIS A 330 -9.84 -8.48 8.32
C HIS A 330 -9.94 -9.99 8.55
N ASP A 331 -9.92 -10.78 7.51
CA ASP A 331 -9.86 -12.24 7.62
C ASP A 331 -8.50 -12.74 8.14
N GLY A 332 -8.43 -14.01 8.56
CA GLY A 332 -7.20 -14.66 8.98
C GLY A 332 -6.59 -14.11 10.26
N PHE A 333 -5.27 -13.88 10.25
CA PHE A 333 -4.49 -13.46 11.41
C PHE A 333 -5.07 -12.25 12.13
N THR A 334 -5.46 -11.21 11.42
CA THR A 334 -5.91 -9.95 12.04
C THR A 334 -7.25 -10.11 12.75
N ARG A 335 -8.14 -10.97 12.25
CA ARG A 335 -9.39 -11.35 12.92
C ARG A 335 -9.12 -12.13 14.21
N ASP A 336 -8.23 -13.13 14.13
CA ASP A 336 -7.88 -13.98 15.28
C ASP A 336 -7.17 -13.15 16.36
N LEU A 337 -6.31 -12.22 15.97
CA LEU A 337 -5.66 -11.26 16.85
C LEU A 337 -6.70 -10.37 17.57
N HIS A 338 -7.67 -9.83 16.85
CA HIS A 338 -8.70 -8.99 17.44
C HIS A 338 -9.60 -9.77 18.41
N LYS A 339 -10.05 -10.98 18.01
CA LYS A 339 -10.81 -11.88 18.89
C LYS A 339 -10.05 -12.18 20.20
N TYR A 340 -8.75 -12.46 20.08
CA TYR A 340 -7.92 -12.71 21.26
C TYR A 340 -7.80 -11.45 22.14
N ALA A 341 -7.54 -10.29 21.56
CA ALA A 341 -7.43 -9.03 22.29
C ALA A 341 -8.75 -8.65 22.98
N ALA A 342 -9.90 -8.90 22.34
CA ALA A 342 -11.23 -8.66 22.92
C ALA A 342 -11.52 -9.59 24.12
N ALA A 343 -11.13 -10.87 24.01
CA ALA A 343 -11.28 -11.84 25.11
C ALA A 343 -10.29 -11.60 26.27
N HIS A 344 -9.11 -11.02 25.99
CA HIS A 344 -8.04 -10.81 26.96
C HIS A 344 -7.43 -9.40 26.82
N PRO A 345 -8.17 -8.33 27.16
CA PRO A 345 -7.68 -6.96 27.05
C PRO A 345 -6.39 -6.73 27.85
N GLY A 346 -5.36 -6.15 27.22
CA GLY A 346 -4.08 -5.91 27.89
C GLY A 346 -3.18 -7.14 28.02
N ALA A 347 -3.56 -8.28 27.44
CA ALA A 347 -2.73 -9.48 27.50
C ALA A 347 -1.38 -9.27 26.80
N THR A 348 -0.34 -9.82 27.41
CA THR A 348 1.04 -9.78 26.90
C THR A 348 1.41 -11.14 26.32
N LEU A 349 1.79 -11.15 25.03
CA LEU A 349 2.14 -12.35 24.26
C LEU A 349 3.60 -12.29 23.82
N SER A 350 4.28 -13.43 23.78
CA SER A 350 5.59 -13.51 23.13
C SER A 350 5.47 -13.09 21.68
N ALA A 351 6.33 -12.19 21.23
CA ALA A 351 6.27 -11.63 19.89
C ALA A 351 7.64 -11.24 19.37
N SER A 352 7.77 -11.19 18.05
CA SER A 352 8.96 -10.73 17.37
C SER A 352 8.61 -9.87 16.16
N VAL A 353 9.64 -9.19 15.63
CA VAL A 353 9.51 -8.33 14.45
C VAL A 353 10.64 -8.55 13.46
N ASP A 354 10.33 -8.38 12.18
CA ASP A 354 11.28 -8.36 11.07
C ASP A 354 11.13 -7.06 10.28
N GLY A 355 12.16 -6.25 10.21
CA GLY A 355 12.16 -4.93 9.57
C GLY A 355 13.29 -4.04 10.10
N PRO A 356 13.23 -2.71 9.90
CA PRO A 356 12.16 -1.94 9.25
C PRO A 356 12.17 -2.02 7.73
N TYR A 357 10.99 -1.89 7.14
CA TYR A 357 10.79 -1.82 5.70
C TYR A 357 10.03 -0.53 5.33
N GLY A 358 9.98 -0.23 4.04
CA GLY A 358 9.37 0.97 3.51
C GLY A 358 10.38 2.11 3.31
N THR A 359 10.16 2.88 2.24
CA THR A 359 10.95 4.06 1.90
C THR A 359 10.02 5.21 1.59
N PHE A 360 10.21 6.33 2.27
CA PHE A 360 9.48 7.57 2.02
C PHE A 360 10.42 8.77 2.14
N PRO A 361 10.06 9.92 1.52
CA PRO A 361 10.83 11.14 1.68
C PRO A 361 10.88 11.58 3.15
N ASP A 362 12.06 11.97 3.62
CA ASP A 362 12.23 12.45 5.00
C ASP A 362 11.44 13.75 5.22
N PRO A 363 10.43 13.78 6.10
CA PRO A 363 9.51 14.90 6.25
C PRO A 363 10.20 16.18 6.75
N ILE A 364 11.27 16.09 7.53
CA ILE A 364 12.00 17.27 8.04
C ILE A 364 12.67 18.10 6.94
N HIS A 365 12.71 17.61 5.72
CA HIS A 365 13.29 18.32 4.58
C HIS A 365 12.27 19.19 3.82
N TYR A 366 11.07 19.36 4.35
CA TYR A 366 9.99 20.12 3.72
C TYR A 366 9.50 21.23 4.63
N ASP A 367 9.14 22.35 4.04
CA ASP A 367 8.60 23.50 4.74
C ASP A 367 7.10 23.33 5.02
N LYS A 368 6.42 22.54 4.19
CA LYS A 368 5.02 22.14 4.39
C LYS A 368 4.83 20.67 4.11
N ILE A 369 4.09 19.99 5.00
CA ILE A 369 3.79 18.56 4.93
C ILE A 369 2.28 18.40 4.91
N VAL A 370 1.72 17.89 3.80
CA VAL A 370 0.29 17.61 3.63
C VAL A 370 0.08 16.11 3.74
N LEU A 371 -0.55 15.67 4.83
CA LEU A 371 -0.80 14.28 5.15
C LEU A 371 -2.27 13.94 4.94
N ILE A 372 -2.55 12.96 4.09
CA ILE A 372 -3.92 12.62 3.69
C ILE A 372 -4.19 11.14 3.95
N ALA A 373 -5.13 10.85 4.86
CA ALA A 373 -5.49 9.50 5.24
C ALA A 373 -6.94 9.15 4.93
N GLY A 374 -7.15 7.89 4.49
CA GLY A 374 -8.47 7.27 4.39
C GLY A 374 -8.56 6.03 5.26
N GLY A 375 -9.45 6.06 6.28
CA GLY A 375 -9.64 4.93 7.20
C GLY A 375 -8.35 4.49 7.88
N GLY A 376 -7.99 3.19 7.78
CA GLY A 376 -6.78 2.60 8.37
C GLY A 376 -5.45 3.08 7.77
N GLY A 377 -5.47 3.81 6.63
CA GLY A 377 -4.28 4.48 6.10
C GLY A 377 -3.72 5.54 7.05
N ALA A 378 -4.47 5.88 8.07
CA ALA A 378 -4.06 6.76 9.17
C ALA A 378 -2.82 6.27 9.90
N SER A 379 -2.58 4.97 10.02
CA SER A 379 -1.36 4.44 10.64
C SER A 379 -0.09 5.01 10.01
N PHE A 380 -0.07 5.13 8.67
CA PHE A 380 1.06 5.72 7.94
C PHE A 380 1.18 7.23 8.20
N THR A 381 0.08 7.97 8.08
CA THR A 381 0.12 9.43 8.18
C THR A 381 0.34 9.92 9.61
N PHE A 382 -0.23 9.25 10.63
CA PHE A 382 0.09 9.53 12.04
C PHE A 382 1.55 9.21 12.35
N GLY A 383 2.05 8.03 11.91
CA GLY A 383 3.45 7.69 12.08
C GLY A 383 4.39 8.75 11.49
N LEU A 384 4.07 9.23 10.29
CA LEU A 384 4.87 10.26 9.62
C LEU A 384 4.76 11.62 10.33
N ALA A 385 3.57 12.00 10.81
CA ALA A 385 3.33 13.24 11.54
C ALA A 385 4.08 13.27 12.88
N VAL A 386 3.95 12.19 13.67
CA VAL A 386 4.64 12.06 14.96
C VAL A 386 6.15 12.07 14.77
N ASN A 387 6.66 11.29 13.81
CA ASN A 387 8.09 11.29 13.47
C ASN A 387 8.60 12.68 13.06
N ALA A 388 7.80 13.44 12.30
CA ALA A 388 8.16 14.81 11.92
C ALA A 388 8.23 15.72 13.15
N LEU A 389 7.21 15.68 14.02
CA LEU A 389 7.15 16.52 15.23
C LEU A 389 8.28 16.21 16.20
N GLU A 390 8.58 14.93 16.47
CA GLU A 390 9.68 14.50 17.35
C GLU A 390 11.06 14.97 16.88
N ARG A 391 11.23 15.16 15.56
CA ARG A 391 12.51 15.52 14.93
C ARG A 391 12.60 16.99 14.54
N MET A 392 11.51 17.73 14.60
CA MET A 392 11.50 19.17 14.40
C MET A 392 12.26 19.87 15.54
N LYS A 393 13.12 20.82 15.17
CA LYS A 393 13.80 21.69 16.14
C LYS A 393 12.84 22.76 16.64
N GLU A 394 13.05 23.23 17.86
CA GLU A 394 12.38 24.43 18.36
C GLU A 394 12.59 25.59 17.40
N GLY A 395 11.52 26.32 17.09
CA GLY A 395 11.55 27.41 16.11
C GLY A 395 11.46 26.99 14.64
N SER A 396 11.22 25.70 14.34
CA SER A 396 10.94 25.26 12.97
C SER A 396 9.63 25.87 12.44
N ASN A 397 9.67 26.44 11.23
CA ASN A 397 8.49 27.01 10.55
C ASN A 397 7.76 25.98 9.68
N THR A 398 8.02 24.69 9.86
CA THR A 398 7.37 23.64 9.06
C THR A 398 5.90 23.52 9.45
N GLU A 399 5.00 23.68 8.49
CA GLU A 399 3.56 23.52 8.67
C GLU A 399 3.11 22.11 8.30
N ILE A 400 2.30 21.46 9.14
CA ILE A 400 1.68 20.15 8.87
C ILE A 400 0.17 20.35 8.64
N VAL A 401 -0.30 20.01 7.45
CA VAL A 401 -1.73 19.94 7.13
C VAL A 401 -2.15 18.46 7.18
N PHE A 402 -2.93 18.10 8.19
CA PHE A 402 -3.38 16.73 8.42
C PHE A 402 -4.86 16.56 8.05
N ILE A 403 -5.14 15.71 7.06
CA ILE A 403 -6.49 15.45 6.55
C ILE A 403 -6.79 13.97 6.74
N TRP A 404 -7.78 13.66 7.58
CA TRP A 404 -8.18 12.29 7.83
C TRP A 404 -9.66 12.06 7.65
N THR A 405 -10.00 11.06 6.86
CA THR A 405 -11.37 10.68 6.53
C THR A 405 -11.67 9.30 7.10
N VAL A 406 -12.67 9.21 7.97
CA VAL A 406 -13.17 7.96 8.55
C VAL A 406 -14.61 7.67 8.14
N LYS A 407 -15.04 6.41 8.27
CA LYS A 407 -16.43 6.04 8.00
C LYS A 407 -17.36 6.42 9.15
N GLN A 408 -16.97 6.12 10.37
CA GLN A 408 -17.75 6.30 11.61
C GLN A 408 -16.94 7.13 12.59
N HIS A 409 -17.63 7.88 13.45
CA HIS A 409 -17.03 8.74 14.47
C HIS A 409 -16.10 7.92 15.41
N ASP A 410 -16.53 6.74 15.84
CA ASP A 410 -15.81 5.91 16.78
C ASP A 410 -14.45 5.40 16.25
N ASN A 411 -14.26 5.43 14.92
CA ASN A 411 -12.94 5.14 14.34
C ASN A 411 -11.88 6.19 14.71
N LEU A 412 -12.27 7.37 15.18
CA LEU A 412 -11.35 8.38 15.69
C LEU A 412 -10.66 7.91 16.98
N ALA A 413 -11.34 7.08 17.77
CA ALA A 413 -10.81 6.52 19.01
C ALA A 413 -9.56 5.65 18.81
N TRP A 414 -9.32 5.15 17.59
CA TRP A 414 -8.12 4.35 17.29
C TRP A 414 -6.82 5.14 17.49
N PHE A 415 -6.86 6.47 17.33
CA PHE A 415 -5.68 7.33 17.35
C PHE A 415 -5.82 8.49 18.36
N THR A 416 -6.61 8.33 19.43
CA THR A 416 -6.88 9.40 20.40
C THR A 416 -5.59 10.01 20.97
N GLN A 417 -4.62 9.19 21.38
CA GLN A 417 -3.34 9.66 21.89
C GLN A 417 -2.54 10.45 20.84
N HIS A 418 -2.52 9.96 19.59
CA HIS A 418 -1.81 10.61 18.49
C HIS A 418 -2.50 11.91 18.05
N LEU A 419 -3.85 11.95 18.07
CA LEU A 419 -4.61 13.19 17.83
C LEU A 419 -4.27 14.23 18.91
N GLU A 420 -4.17 13.82 20.17
CA GLU A 420 -3.78 14.73 21.24
C GLU A 420 -2.32 15.20 21.10
N THR A 421 -1.40 14.32 20.72
CA THR A 421 -0.01 14.71 20.40
C THR A 421 0.04 15.77 19.29
N LEU A 422 -0.73 15.58 18.23
CA LEU A 422 -0.81 16.57 17.13
C LEU A 422 -1.46 17.89 17.58
N ARG A 423 -2.39 17.83 18.53
CA ARG A 423 -3.11 18.99 19.09
C ARG A 423 -2.26 19.80 20.04
N THR A 424 -1.46 19.13 20.85
CA THR A 424 -0.60 19.73 21.87
C THR A 424 0.79 20.09 21.37
N ALA A 425 1.09 19.83 20.09
CA ALA A 425 2.37 20.20 19.49
C ALA A 425 2.69 21.68 19.77
N ASN A 426 3.85 21.90 20.35
CA ASN A 426 4.29 23.05 21.16
C ASN A 426 4.23 24.45 20.53
N SER A 427 3.63 24.66 19.33
CA SER A 427 3.50 26.00 18.73
C SER A 427 2.16 26.14 18.04
N PRO A 428 1.38 27.20 18.37
CA PRO A 428 0.11 27.46 17.71
C PRO A 428 0.32 27.63 16.20
N GLY A 429 -0.36 26.78 15.41
CA GLY A 429 -0.36 26.88 13.94
C GLY A 429 0.58 25.96 13.20
N ILE A 430 1.43 25.15 13.87
CA ILE A 430 2.26 24.15 13.22
C ILE A 430 1.41 23.04 12.60
N VAL A 431 0.35 22.59 13.28
CA VAL A 431 -0.52 21.50 12.80
C VAL A 431 -1.93 22.02 12.53
N ASN A 432 -2.38 21.88 11.27
CA ASN A 432 -3.74 22.16 10.85
C ASN A 432 -4.46 20.83 10.62
N MET A 433 -5.38 20.46 11.52
CA MET A 433 -6.11 19.19 11.46
C MET A 433 -7.51 19.36 10.86
N ASN A 434 -7.81 18.56 9.84
CA ASN A 434 -9.10 18.47 9.17
C ASN A 434 -9.61 17.03 9.24
N LEU A 435 -10.61 16.78 10.08
CA LEU A 435 -11.19 15.45 10.32
C LEU A 435 -12.56 15.36 9.65
N TYR A 436 -12.79 14.26 8.90
CA TYR A 436 -14.03 14.04 8.15
C TYR A 436 -14.66 12.69 8.50
N VAL A 437 -15.97 12.71 8.84
CA VAL A 437 -16.76 11.51 9.13
C VAL A 437 -17.79 11.32 8.02
N THR A 438 -17.63 10.28 7.18
CA THR A 438 -18.42 10.11 5.96
C THR A 438 -19.80 9.46 6.15
N ARG A 439 -20.03 8.80 7.28
CA ARG A 439 -21.29 8.16 7.68
C ARG A 439 -21.81 8.76 8.99
N ALA A 440 -21.61 10.06 9.21
CA ALA A 440 -22.30 10.75 10.28
C ALA A 440 -23.81 10.71 10.00
N PRO A 441 -24.69 10.42 11.00
CA PRO A 441 -26.10 10.65 10.84
C PRO A 441 -26.27 12.14 10.46
N VAL A 442 -27.05 12.40 9.43
CA VAL A 442 -27.44 13.76 9.07
C VAL A 442 -28.40 14.17 10.20
N SER A 443 -27.90 14.91 11.18
CA SER A 443 -28.78 15.60 12.11
C SER A 443 -29.63 16.56 11.29
N PRO A 444 -30.97 16.58 11.45
CA PRO A 444 -31.77 17.63 10.87
C PRO A 444 -31.17 18.99 11.28
N PRO A 445 -31.19 20.01 10.43
CA PRO A 445 -30.74 21.34 10.83
C PRO A 445 -31.46 21.67 12.13
N ASP A 446 -30.70 21.93 13.19
CA ASP A 446 -31.25 22.31 14.48
C ASP A 446 -32.22 23.47 14.24
N LEU A 447 -33.51 23.22 14.45
CA LEU A 447 -34.49 24.27 14.69
C LEU A 447 -33.99 24.95 15.97
N ILE A 448 -33.29 26.06 15.79
CA ILE A 448 -32.94 26.96 16.88
C ILE A 448 -34.27 27.35 17.53
N PRO A 449 -34.54 27.01 18.79
CA PRO A 449 -35.69 27.56 19.48
C PRO A 449 -35.43 29.05 19.62
N HIS A 450 -36.13 29.86 18.83
CA HIS A 450 -36.21 31.27 19.10
C HIS A 450 -36.81 31.41 20.50
N ARG A 451 -36.00 31.80 21.45
CA ARG A 451 -36.42 32.21 22.80
C ARG A 451 -37.24 33.47 22.63
N HIS A 452 -38.57 33.33 22.64
CA HIS A 452 -39.48 34.45 22.78
C HIS A 452 -39.24 35.04 24.18
N THR A 453 -38.75 36.27 24.19
CA THR A 453 -38.84 37.15 25.34
C THR A 453 -40.30 37.62 25.41
N ASP A 454 -40.99 37.25 26.48
CA ASP A 454 -42.31 37.72 26.83
C ASP A 454 -42.26 39.23 27.13
N GLU A 455 -42.93 40.02 26.30
CA GLU A 455 -43.43 41.32 26.71
C GLU A 455 -44.97 41.27 26.70
N GLN A 456 -45.53 41.61 27.85
CA GLN A 456 -46.95 41.65 28.17
C GLN A 456 -47.67 42.71 27.35
N GLY A 457 -48.88 42.40 26.85
CA GLY A 457 -49.83 43.40 26.25
C GLY A 457 -51.17 42.78 25.94
N THR A 458 -52.06 42.96 26.84
CA THR A 458 -53.56 42.86 26.89
C THR A 458 -54.33 42.95 25.58
N GLY A 459 -55.41 42.12 25.41
CA GLY A 459 -56.55 42.41 24.58
C GLY A 459 -57.23 41.22 23.89
N HIS A 460 -58.42 40.88 24.35
CA HIS A 460 -59.47 39.93 23.90
C HIS A 460 -60.15 40.35 22.59
N PRO A 461 -61.16 39.57 22.06
CA PRO A 461 -61.20 38.21 21.46
C PRO A 461 -61.94 38.22 20.06
N GLY A 462 -61.93 37.04 19.40
CA GLY A 462 -63.07 36.79 18.50
C GLY A 462 -62.77 36.09 17.16
N HIS A 463 -63.46 34.97 16.99
CA HIS A 463 -63.96 34.30 15.78
C HIS A 463 -63.17 33.18 15.13
N ASP A 464 -63.69 32.05 15.43
CA ASP A 464 -64.03 30.83 14.68
C ASP A 464 -63.97 30.91 13.14
N ARG A 465 -63.31 29.93 12.49
CA ARG A 465 -63.79 29.21 11.30
C ARG A 465 -62.91 28.07 10.89
N THR A 466 -63.47 26.90 11.09
CA THR A 466 -63.23 25.63 10.39
C THR A 466 -63.29 25.77 8.86
N VAL A 467 -62.35 25.09 8.10
CA VAL A 467 -62.68 24.48 6.80
C VAL A 467 -61.58 23.45 6.45
N THR A 468 -61.92 22.20 6.53
CA THR A 468 -61.95 21.05 5.62
C THR A 468 -60.88 20.86 4.54
N MET A 469 -60.42 19.61 4.51
CA MET A 469 -59.67 18.90 3.45
C MET A 469 -60.23 19.12 2.03
N SER A 470 -59.34 19.11 1.03
CA SER A 470 -59.57 18.31 -0.18
C SER A 470 -58.27 18.10 -0.97
N SER A 471 -58.06 16.87 -1.34
CA SER A 471 -57.16 16.33 -2.32
C SER A 471 -57.52 16.74 -3.73
N THR A 472 -56.57 17.03 -4.60
CA THR A 472 -56.67 16.64 -6.02
C THR A 472 -55.33 16.62 -6.72
N SER A 473 -55.09 15.51 -7.38
CA SER A 473 -54.10 15.20 -8.38
C SER A 473 -54.31 15.98 -9.68
N THR A 474 -53.24 16.39 -10.36
CA THR A 474 -53.22 16.31 -11.84
C THR A 474 -51.78 16.35 -12.38
N SER A 475 -51.55 15.46 -13.29
CA SER A 475 -50.43 15.24 -14.18
C SER A 475 -50.31 16.34 -15.24
N SER A 476 -49.10 16.66 -15.68
CA SER A 476 -48.81 16.95 -17.10
C SER A 476 -47.32 16.80 -17.42
N ALA A 477 -47.06 16.02 -18.43
CA ALA A 477 -45.79 15.76 -19.08
C ALA A 477 -45.44 16.85 -20.09
N VAL A 478 -44.14 17.17 -20.27
CA VAL A 478 -43.58 17.60 -21.57
C VAL A 478 -42.08 17.25 -21.64
N ASN A 479 -41.74 16.35 -22.53
CA ASN A 479 -40.60 16.10 -23.42
C ASN A 479 -39.21 16.70 -23.18
N SER A 480 -38.28 15.79 -23.20
CA SER A 480 -36.85 15.63 -23.65
C SER A 480 -36.32 16.62 -24.72
N PRO A 481 -34.99 16.59 -25.15
CA PRO A 481 -34.00 15.54 -25.04
C PRO A 481 -32.55 16.05 -24.76
N PHE A 482 -31.64 15.23 -24.33
CA PHE A 482 -30.30 14.91 -24.85
C PHE A 482 -29.44 14.18 -23.81
N SER A 483 -29.12 12.94 -24.12
CA SER A 483 -28.02 12.19 -23.49
C SER A 483 -26.69 12.58 -24.15
N PRO A 484 -25.54 12.36 -23.44
CA PRO A 484 -24.81 11.14 -23.77
C PRO A 484 -24.21 10.38 -22.57
N THR A 485 -24.36 9.09 -22.66
CA THR A 485 -23.43 7.97 -22.35
C THR A 485 -22.25 8.22 -21.41
N GLY A 486 -22.26 7.52 -20.29
CA GLY A 486 -21.08 7.27 -19.45
C GLY A 486 -21.33 6.04 -18.57
N ALA A 487 -20.58 4.98 -18.85
CA ALA A 487 -20.77 3.63 -18.41
C ALA A 487 -20.73 3.43 -16.89
N ASP A 488 -21.72 2.70 -16.43
CA ASP A 488 -21.79 2.00 -15.15
C ASP A 488 -20.70 0.95 -15.01
N VAL A 489 -20.04 0.92 -13.86
CA VAL A 489 -19.39 -0.26 -13.31
C VAL A 489 -19.67 -0.28 -11.82
N ASP A 490 -20.63 -1.09 -11.43
CA ASP A 490 -20.67 -1.80 -10.15
C ASP A 490 -21.99 -2.58 -10.02
N LYS A 491 -21.98 -3.81 -10.50
CA LYS A 491 -22.93 -4.86 -10.09
C LYS A 491 -22.26 -6.22 -10.18
N TYR A 492 -21.87 -6.78 -9.05
CA TYR A 492 -21.69 -8.22 -8.95
C TYR A 492 -23.00 -8.84 -8.49
N PRO A 493 -23.62 -9.73 -9.27
CA PRO A 493 -24.77 -10.50 -8.83
C PRO A 493 -24.32 -11.75 -8.06
N VAL A 494 -24.85 -11.91 -6.87
CA VAL A 494 -24.88 -13.19 -6.15
C VAL A 494 -25.75 -14.15 -6.96
N LYS A 495 -25.19 -15.20 -7.52
CA LYS A 495 -25.90 -16.33 -8.09
C LYS A 495 -26.06 -17.40 -7.01
N GLU A 496 -27.26 -17.51 -6.45
CA GLU A 496 -27.72 -18.73 -5.83
C GLU A 496 -27.79 -19.84 -6.88
N LYS A 497 -27.05 -20.92 -6.67
CA LYS A 497 -27.30 -22.21 -7.30
C LYS A 497 -27.87 -23.17 -6.26
N SER A 498 -29.15 -23.35 -6.31
CA SER A 498 -29.84 -24.46 -5.72
C SER A 498 -29.33 -25.79 -6.34
N THR A 499 -28.74 -26.62 -5.50
CA THR A 499 -28.55 -28.04 -5.79
C THR A 499 -28.94 -28.81 -4.53
N THR A 500 -30.08 -29.47 -4.62
CA THR A 500 -30.66 -30.33 -3.61
C THR A 500 -29.84 -31.61 -3.46
N LEU A 501 -29.33 -31.84 -2.24
CA LEU A 501 -28.93 -33.18 -1.75
C LEU A 501 -29.61 -33.44 -0.39
N PRO A 502 -29.96 -34.68 -0.06
CA PRO A 502 -30.87 -35.01 1.05
C PRO A 502 -30.21 -34.83 2.43
N PRO A 503 -30.98 -34.70 3.52
CA PRO A 503 -30.53 -34.22 4.81
C PRO A 503 -29.78 -35.27 5.61
N ILE A 504 -28.56 -34.92 6.05
CA ILE A 504 -27.88 -35.59 7.15
C ILE A 504 -28.20 -34.80 8.42
N THR A 505 -28.98 -35.41 9.29
CA THR A 505 -29.33 -34.87 10.61
C THR A 505 -28.12 -34.96 11.54
N HIS A 506 -27.56 -33.81 11.92
CA HIS A 506 -26.76 -33.66 13.14
C HIS A 506 -27.42 -32.63 14.06
N PRO A 507 -27.46 -32.85 15.37
CA PRO A 507 -28.14 -31.95 16.29
C PRO A 507 -27.39 -30.61 16.39
N ARG A 508 -28.09 -29.55 16.06
CA ARG A 508 -27.63 -28.15 16.16
C ARG A 508 -27.62 -27.78 17.65
N SER A 509 -26.44 -27.62 18.22
CA SER A 509 -26.29 -27.05 19.56
C SER A 509 -26.62 -25.55 19.50
N THR A 510 -27.68 -25.17 20.18
CA THR A 510 -28.10 -23.77 20.42
C THR A 510 -27.15 -22.97 21.31
N LEU A 511 -25.99 -23.54 21.65
CA LEU A 511 -25.01 -22.95 22.56
C LEU A 511 -24.10 -21.88 21.89
N SER A 512 -24.11 -21.76 20.56
CA SER A 512 -23.18 -20.87 19.84
C SER A 512 -23.67 -19.42 19.76
N SER A 513 -24.99 -19.19 19.66
CA SER A 513 -25.55 -17.84 19.53
C SER A 513 -25.55 -17.03 20.84
N ASP A 514 -25.68 -17.75 21.94
CA ASP A 514 -25.74 -17.11 23.28
C ASP A 514 -24.33 -16.72 23.75
N ILE A 515 -23.32 -17.54 23.42
CA ILE A 515 -21.91 -17.22 23.69
C ILE A 515 -21.44 -16.02 22.84
N GLU A 516 -21.91 -15.91 21.62
CA GLU A 516 -21.57 -14.81 20.72
C GLU A 516 -22.17 -13.47 21.22
N LYS A 517 -23.41 -13.49 21.68
CA LYS A 517 -24.07 -12.33 22.30
C LYS A 517 -23.46 -11.94 23.65
N GLU A 518 -23.12 -12.91 24.48
CA GLU A 518 -22.46 -12.65 25.78
C GLU A 518 -21.04 -12.10 25.59
N MET A 519 -20.35 -12.50 24.51
CA MET A 519 -19.04 -11.93 24.15
C MET A 519 -19.15 -10.51 23.61
N GLU A 520 -20.15 -10.20 22.79
CA GLU A 520 -20.38 -8.82 22.31
C GLU A 520 -20.70 -7.89 23.49
N GLN A 521 -21.54 -8.31 24.43
CA GLN A 521 -21.89 -7.55 25.62
C GLN A 521 -20.67 -7.30 26.54
N ARG A 522 -19.81 -8.31 26.73
CA ARG A 522 -18.57 -8.15 27.49
C ARG A 522 -17.55 -7.22 26.84
N VAL A 523 -17.54 -7.14 25.51
CA VAL A 523 -16.69 -6.19 24.76
C VAL A 523 -17.20 -4.76 24.95
N GLU A 524 -18.51 -4.56 24.92
CA GLU A 524 -19.12 -3.25 25.18
C GLU A 524 -18.87 -2.79 26.62
N ASP A 525 -19.05 -3.67 27.60
CA ASP A 525 -18.82 -3.38 29.02
C ASP A 525 -17.34 -3.10 29.34
N ALA A 526 -16.41 -3.87 28.72
CA ALA A 526 -14.97 -3.62 28.86
C ALA A 526 -14.53 -2.30 28.20
N THR A 527 -15.18 -1.92 27.11
CA THR A 527 -14.92 -0.66 26.43
C THR A 527 -15.44 0.52 27.24
N ALA A 528 -16.64 0.37 27.87
CA ALA A 528 -17.20 1.37 28.78
C ALA A 528 -16.33 1.54 30.05
N ALA A 529 -15.81 0.43 30.61
CA ALA A 529 -14.91 0.46 31.75
C ALA A 529 -13.56 1.12 31.44
N ALA A 530 -13.00 0.89 30.24
CA ALA A 530 -11.76 1.53 29.79
C ALA A 530 -11.93 3.05 29.58
N VAL A 531 -13.08 3.48 29.07
CA VAL A 531 -13.43 4.91 28.93
C VAL A 531 -13.65 5.55 30.29
N SER A 532 -14.24 4.84 31.27
CA SER A 532 -14.44 5.31 32.64
C SER A 532 -13.14 5.40 33.43
N ALA A 533 -12.22 4.46 33.25
CA ALA A 533 -10.92 4.45 33.93
C ALA A 533 -10.00 5.61 33.52
N THR A 534 -10.16 6.11 32.29
CA THR A 534 -9.43 7.30 31.78
C THR A 534 -10.02 8.63 32.26
N ALA A 535 -11.28 8.63 32.75
CA ALA A 535 -11.93 9.81 33.29
C ALA A 535 -11.66 10.06 34.82
N GLY A 536 -11.08 9.09 35.50
CA GLY A 536 -10.97 9.07 36.99
C GLY A 536 -9.73 9.70 37.62
N THR A 537 -8.78 10.23 36.88
CA THR A 537 -7.57 10.85 37.47
C THR A 537 -7.56 12.37 37.23
N ARG A 538 -8.48 13.07 37.88
CA ARG A 538 -8.38 14.52 38.10
C ARG A 538 -7.79 14.77 39.52
N THR A 539 -6.51 15.02 39.56
CA THR A 539 -5.89 15.63 40.74
C THR A 539 -6.16 17.13 40.68
N SER A 540 -6.96 17.63 41.62
CA SER A 540 -7.25 19.04 41.79
C SER A 540 -6.00 19.77 42.31
N VAL A 541 -5.38 20.59 41.49
CA VAL A 541 -4.43 21.60 41.97
C VAL A 541 -5.13 22.96 41.93
N ILE A 542 -5.37 23.50 43.13
CA ILE A 542 -5.84 24.87 43.32
C ILE A 542 -4.66 25.81 42.98
N VAL A 543 -4.81 26.61 41.98
CA VAL A 543 -3.89 27.75 41.69
C VAL A 543 -4.68 29.03 41.80
N ALA A 544 -4.23 29.88 42.74
CA ALA A 544 -4.74 31.22 42.99
C ALA A 544 -4.54 32.16 41.79
N ASN A 545 -5.52 33.03 41.55
CA ASN A 545 -5.46 34.09 40.59
C ASN A 545 -4.42 35.15 40.95
N PRO A 546 -3.59 35.63 40.01
CA PRO A 546 -2.92 36.91 40.11
C PRO A 546 -3.70 38.02 39.36
N PRO A 547 -3.50 39.29 39.70
CA PRO A 547 -4.38 40.39 39.36
C PRO A 547 -4.25 40.87 37.92
N GLU A 548 -5.35 41.47 37.45
CA GLU A 548 -5.49 42.15 36.15
C GLU A 548 -4.45 43.25 35.94
N ARG A 549 -3.81 43.20 34.75
CA ARG A 549 -3.10 44.36 34.22
C ARG A 549 -3.54 44.59 32.76
N HIS A 550 -4.29 45.66 32.56
CA HIS A 550 -4.54 46.24 31.22
C HIS A 550 -3.23 46.64 30.55
N THR A 551 -3.05 46.24 29.28
CA THR A 551 -2.56 47.10 28.19
C THR A 551 -2.51 46.36 26.87
N ASP A 552 -3.10 47.01 25.86
CA ASP A 552 -2.73 47.15 24.46
C ASP A 552 -2.79 45.98 23.47
N SER A 553 -3.69 46.24 22.52
CA SER A 553 -3.76 45.86 21.13
C SER A 553 -2.58 45.10 20.54
N ASP A 554 -2.70 43.78 20.45
CA ASP A 554 -1.98 42.99 19.46
C ASP A 554 -2.99 42.22 18.62
N SER A 555 -2.87 42.34 17.31
CA SER A 555 -3.71 41.77 16.29
C SER A 555 -3.88 40.25 16.49
N GLU A 556 -5.03 39.82 16.95
CA GLU A 556 -5.46 38.42 17.04
C GLU A 556 -5.43 37.78 15.64
N ARG A 557 -4.37 37.02 15.35
CA ARG A 557 -4.46 35.98 14.33
C ARG A 557 -5.46 34.95 14.82
N PRO A 558 -6.52 34.60 14.04
CA PRO A 558 -7.54 33.70 14.49
C PRO A 558 -6.92 32.34 14.83
N ARG A 559 -7.11 31.87 16.08
CA ARG A 559 -6.82 30.49 16.49
C ARG A 559 -7.59 29.57 15.55
N ARG A 560 -6.90 28.94 14.59
CA ARG A 560 -7.50 27.97 13.67
C ARG A 560 -7.94 26.75 14.49
N GLN A 561 -9.25 26.68 14.74
CA GLN A 561 -9.89 25.59 15.45
C GLN A 561 -9.80 24.30 14.63
N HIS A 562 -9.61 23.17 15.31
CA HIS A 562 -9.70 21.84 14.71
C HIS A 562 -11.11 21.63 14.16
N LYS A 563 -11.23 21.44 12.83
CA LYS A 563 -12.53 21.33 12.18
C LYS A 563 -12.88 19.87 11.97
N MET A 564 -13.91 19.40 12.67
CA MET A 564 -14.58 18.14 12.37
C MET A 564 -15.77 18.42 11.46
N THR A 565 -15.83 17.73 10.32
CA THR A 565 -16.85 17.97 9.28
C THR A 565 -17.53 16.65 8.92
N ALA A 566 -18.87 16.66 8.88
CA ALA A 566 -19.66 15.56 8.33
C ALA A 566 -19.53 15.53 6.80
N GLY A 567 -19.44 14.32 6.22
CA GLY A 567 -19.37 14.13 4.78
C GLY A 567 -17.97 13.83 4.23
N ARG A 568 -17.87 13.81 2.90
CA ARG A 568 -16.61 13.58 2.20
C ARG A 568 -15.89 14.91 1.95
N PRO A 569 -14.54 14.97 2.18
CA PRO A 569 -13.79 16.17 1.87
C PRO A 569 -13.65 16.40 0.35
N ASP A 570 -13.66 17.66 -0.07
CA ASP A 570 -13.08 18.01 -1.37
C ASP A 570 -11.55 18.06 -1.26
N LEU A 571 -10.94 16.88 -1.44
CA LEU A 571 -9.48 16.74 -1.38
C LEU A 571 -8.77 17.58 -2.44
N GLY A 572 -9.42 17.78 -3.60
CA GLY A 572 -8.86 18.58 -4.67
C GLY A 572 -8.64 20.02 -4.23
N THR A 573 -9.62 20.62 -3.59
CA THR A 573 -9.54 22.00 -3.07
C THR A 573 -8.58 22.09 -1.89
N LEU A 574 -8.64 21.19 -0.91
CA LEU A 574 -7.74 21.20 0.24
C LEU A 574 -6.26 21.08 -0.14
N ILE A 575 -5.94 20.21 -1.10
CA ILE A 575 -4.57 20.07 -1.60
C ILE A 575 -4.13 21.33 -2.37
N ARG A 576 -5.02 21.91 -3.19
CA ARG A 576 -4.71 23.14 -3.92
C ARG A 576 -4.43 24.30 -2.96
N GLU A 577 -5.27 24.51 -1.98
CA GLU A 577 -5.11 25.56 -0.96
C GLU A 577 -3.79 25.38 -0.20
N ALA A 578 -3.50 24.16 0.27
CA ALA A 578 -2.27 23.88 1.01
C ALA A 578 -1.01 24.14 0.17
N VAL A 579 -1.01 23.78 -1.11
CA VAL A 579 0.15 23.94 -1.99
C VAL A 579 0.27 25.37 -2.50
N GLN A 580 -0.83 26.02 -2.87
CA GLN A 580 -0.80 27.39 -3.44
C GLN A 580 -0.51 28.46 -2.40
N SER A 581 -0.87 28.21 -1.12
CA SER A 581 -0.49 29.10 0.00
C SER A 581 1.02 29.05 0.35
N THR A 582 1.77 28.13 -0.26
CA THR A 582 3.20 27.96 0.02
C THR A 582 4.05 28.79 -0.94
N PRO A 583 5.03 29.56 -0.44
CA PRO A 583 5.95 30.33 -1.25
C PRO A 583 6.73 29.50 -2.28
N ARG A 584 7.10 30.11 -3.41
CA ARG A 584 7.78 29.42 -4.54
C ARG A 584 9.15 28.83 -4.19
N ASN A 585 9.85 29.41 -3.24
CA ASN A 585 11.15 28.95 -2.75
C ASN A 585 11.09 27.82 -1.74
N GLN A 586 9.88 27.44 -1.32
CA GLN A 586 9.64 26.39 -0.35
C GLN A 586 9.31 25.03 -1.00
N ARG A 587 9.36 23.99 -0.18
CA ARG A 587 9.15 22.60 -0.57
C ARG A 587 7.93 22.03 0.14
N VAL A 588 7.05 21.36 -0.61
CA VAL A 588 5.86 20.73 -0.09
C VAL A 588 5.95 19.23 -0.28
N LEU A 589 5.76 18.46 0.79
CA LEU A 589 5.51 17.02 0.73
C LEU A 589 4.01 16.76 0.81
N VAL A 590 3.46 16.11 -0.21
CA VAL A 590 2.11 15.53 -0.15
C VAL A 590 2.26 14.03 0.04
N ALA A 591 1.90 13.52 1.22
CA ALA A 591 1.96 12.11 1.55
C ALA A 591 0.57 11.56 1.85
N SER A 592 0.22 10.42 1.26
CA SER A 592 -1.13 9.87 1.41
C SER A 592 -1.15 8.35 1.50
N CYS A 593 -2.12 7.83 2.26
CA CYS A 593 -2.45 6.42 2.34
C CYS A 593 -3.96 6.22 2.51
N GLY A 594 -4.55 5.32 1.71
CA GLY A 594 -5.99 5.05 1.77
C GLY A 594 -6.52 4.30 0.57
N PRO A 595 -7.84 4.27 0.38
CA PRO A 595 -8.48 3.60 -0.75
C PRO A 595 -8.02 4.15 -2.10
N GLN A 596 -8.08 3.31 -3.14
CA GLN A 596 -7.62 3.65 -4.49
C GLN A 596 -8.27 4.93 -5.06
N SER A 597 -9.55 5.15 -4.79
CA SER A 597 -10.27 6.36 -5.23
C SER A 597 -9.67 7.64 -4.62
N LEU A 598 -9.38 7.63 -3.32
CA LEU A 598 -8.70 8.73 -2.64
C LEU A 598 -7.31 8.97 -3.23
N MET A 599 -6.54 7.90 -3.40
CA MET A 599 -5.18 7.96 -3.94
C MET A 599 -5.14 8.52 -5.37
N THR A 600 -6.15 8.22 -6.19
CA THR A 600 -6.29 8.77 -7.54
C THR A 600 -6.48 10.28 -7.51
N VAL A 601 -7.41 10.78 -6.69
CA VAL A 601 -7.65 12.23 -6.54
C VAL A 601 -6.39 12.94 -6.07
N VAL A 602 -5.70 12.40 -5.05
CA VAL A 602 -4.45 12.98 -4.54
C VAL A 602 -3.38 13.05 -5.63
N ARG A 603 -3.19 11.97 -6.41
CA ARG A 603 -2.21 11.93 -7.49
C ARG A 603 -2.49 12.97 -8.58
N ASP A 604 -3.72 12.99 -9.08
CA ASP A 604 -4.08 13.85 -10.21
C ASP A 604 -4.09 15.31 -9.82
N THR A 605 -4.58 15.65 -8.63
CA THR A 605 -4.52 17.01 -8.11
C THR A 605 -3.08 17.47 -7.90
N THR A 606 -2.27 16.63 -7.22
CA THR A 606 -0.86 16.99 -6.98
C THR A 606 -0.07 17.10 -8.29
N ALA A 607 -0.30 16.22 -9.27
CA ALA A 607 0.31 16.31 -10.58
C ALA A 607 0.01 17.66 -11.27
N GLY A 608 -1.22 18.17 -11.15
CA GLY A 608 -1.63 19.48 -11.67
C GLY A 608 -0.90 20.66 -11.01
N LEU A 609 -0.41 20.48 -9.77
CA LEU A 609 0.27 21.50 -8.98
C LEU A 609 1.81 21.47 -9.12
N VAL A 610 2.37 20.48 -9.79
CA VAL A 610 3.80 20.45 -10.14
C VAL A 610 4.04 21.41 -11.30
N ARG A 611 4.35 22.67 -10.99
CA ARG A 611 4.54 23.78 -11.96
C ARG A 611 5.93 24.39 -11.81
N ALA A 612 6.43 25.01 -12.88
CA ALA A 612 7.72 25.72 -12.86
C ALA A 612 7.67 26.98 -11.96
N ASP A 613 6.52 27.61 -11.89
CA ASP A 613 6.25 28.87 -11.18
C ASP A 613 5.72 28.68 -9.74
N GLY A 614 5.57 27.43 -9.27
CA GLY A 614 5.10 27.08 -7.93
C GLY A 614 6.20 26.55 -7.00
N PRO A 615 5.82 26.15 -5.76
CA PRO A 615 6.73 25.51 -4.81
C PRO A 615 7.22 24.15 -5.36
N ALA A 616 8.26 23.61 -4.75
CA ALA A 616 8.77 22.28 -5.12
C ALA A 616 7.92 21.19 -4.47
N VAL A 617 6.93 20.66 -5.21
CA VAL A 617 6.01 19.65 -4.70
C VAL A 617 6.57 18.24 -4.89
N GLU A 618 6.55 17.44 -3.82
CA GLU A 618 6.85 16.02 -3.82
C GLU A 618 5.62 15.21 -3.43
N LEU A 619 5.31 14.15 -4.18
CA LEU A 619 4.22 13.23 -3.90
C LEU A 619 4.75 11.88 -3.44
N HIS A 620 4.25 11.41 -2.31
CA HIS A 620 4.42 10.05 -1.83
C HIS A 620 3.06 9.41 -1.56
N CYS A 621 2.78 8.32 -2.23
CA CYS A 621 1.57 7.53 -2.04
C CYS A 621 1.97 6.15 -1.51
N GLU A 622 1.56 5.84 -0.29
CA GLU A 622 1.73 4.51 0.29
C GLU A 622 0.45 3.71 0.06
N GLN A 623 0.62 2.53 -0.51
CA GLN A 623 -0.52 1.68 -0.84
C GLN A 623 -0.22 0.25 -0.39
N PHE A 624 -0.87 -0.16 0.68
CA PHE A 624 -0.86 -1.54 1.13
C PHE A 624 -1.96 -2.28 0.35
N GLY A 625 -1.63 -2.74 -0.85
CA GLY A 625 -2.52 -3.54 -1.69
C GLY A 625 -2.39 -5.02 -1.32
N TRP A 626 -3.40 -5.54 -0.69
CA TRP A 626 -3.59 -6.98 -0.46
C TRP A 626 -4.51 -7.57 -1.52
#